data_e618e01a4a09b8a09c943d3cb918b800
#
_entry.id   e618e01a4a09b8a09c943d3cb918b800
#
_cell.length_a   1.000
_cell.length_b   1.000
_cell.length_c   1.000
_cell.angle_alpha   90.00
_cell.angle_beta   90.00
_cell.angle_gamma   90.00
#
_symmetry.space_group_name_H-M   'P 1'
#
loop_
_entity.id
_entity.type
_entity.pdbx_description
1 polymer ?
#
loop_
_entity_poly.entity_id
_entity_poly.type
_entity_poly.pdbx_seq_one_letter_code
_entity_poly.pdbx_strand_id
1 'polypeptide(L)'
;MSTRSWISSKKPSRRQRKRSPNCKSVKVRIGRAKKFYEGKRTDAPSDAPRIRDLPQRVILLSDALSEPTVENLWNYHRHFFAQVGEARKGQFAFEDLAGVCEAEGRRRMFAVCTRYYAPDNDLRILPAGKYLCAECTEITRAEVRRELLARAAENGYPAPQFLVEVVILTGILQWKYEMQVLMNECPASSGEISL
;
A
#
# COMPACT_ATOMS: atom_id res chain seq x y z
N MET A 1 10.30 11.52 76.79
CA MET A 1 11.44 11.40 75.83
C MET A 1 10.86 10.99 74.48
N SER A 2 10.85 11.95 73.58
CA SER A 2 10.14 11.82 72.28
C SER A 2 11.19 11.68 71.18
N THR A 3 11.16 10.57 70.46
CA THR A 3 12.01 10.35 69.30
C THR A 3 11.18 10.58 68.03
N ARG A 4 11.48 11.70 67.32
CA ARG A 4 10.89 12.01 66.03
C ARG A 4 11.62 11.21 64.93
N SER A 5 10.89 10.36 64.20
CA SER A 5 11.34 9.68 63.02
C SER A 5 11.20 10.60 61.82
N TRP A 6 12.31 10.82 61.08
CA TRP A 6 12.36 11.54 59.79
C TRP A 6 12.01 10.57 58.66
N ILE A 7 10.86 10.75 58.04
CA ILE A 7 10.52 10.06 56.79
C ILE A 7 11.00 10.90 55.63
N SER A 8 12.08 10.46 54.99
CA SER A 8 12.62 11.05 53.78
C SER A 8 11.77 10.63 52.58
N SER A 9 10.97 11.55 52.06
CA SER A 9 10.21 11.33 50.83
C SER A 9 11.10 11.49 49.61
N LYS A 10 11.62 10.39 49.07
CA LYS A 10 12.25 10.40 47.75
C LYS A 10 11.22 10.62 46.64
N LYS A 11 11.21 11.75 45.98
CA LYS A 11 10.44 12.02 44.75
C LYS A 11 10.82 11.02 43.68
N PRO A 12 9.87 10.38 42.98
CA PRO A 12 10.20 9.48 41.92
C PRO A 12 10.80 10.26 40.74
N SER A 13 12.00 9.88 40.31
CA SER A 13 12.66 10.44 39.14
C SER A 13 11.82 10.20 37.90
N ARG A 14 11.57 11.27 37.15
CA ARG A 14 10.85 11.28 35.87
C ARG A 14 11.64 10.46 34.86
N ARG A 15 11.43 9.11 34.82
CA ARG A 15 11.95 8.26 33.76
C ARG A 15 11.45 8.77 32.42
N GLN A 16 12.32 9.43 31.66
CA GLN A 16 12.08 9.67 30.24
C GLN A 16 11.86 8.31 29.57
N ARG A 17 10.60 8.00 29.27
CA ARG A 17 10.25 6.86 28.45
C ARG A 17 10.89 7.09 27.08
N LYS A 18 12.02 6.43 26.81
CA LYS A 18 12.57 6.31 25.47
C LYS A 18 11.46 5.72 24.60
N ARG A 19 10.91 6.55 23.72
CA ARG A 19 9.87 6.11 22.77
C ARG A 19 10.48 4.97 21.95
N SER A 20 9.88 3.80 22.02
CA SER A 20 10.27 2.62 21.28
C SER A 20 10.37 2.95 19.79
N PRO A 21 11.36 2.41 19.04
CA PRO A 21 11.49 2.61 17.59
C PRO A 21 10.20 2.20 16.84
N ASN A 22 9.42 1.28 17.39
CA ASN A 22 8.13 0.85 16.88
C ASN A 22 7.08 1.98 16.88
N CYS A 23 7.11 2.90 17.86
CA CYS A 23 6.16 4.03 17.93
C CYS A 23 6.38 5.08 16.81
N LYS A 24 7.61 5.24 16.31
CA LYS A 24 7.91 6.12 15.17
C LYS A 24 7.39 5.54 13.87
N SER A 25 7.56 4.25 13.66
CA SER A 25 7.09 3.54 12.48
C SER A 25 5.56 3.54 12.38
N VAL A 26 4.85 3.32 13.48
CA VAL A 26 3.38 3.39 13.54
C VAL A 26 2.86 4.79 13.20
N LYS A 27 3.49 5.86 13.72
CA LYS A 27 3.09 7.24 13.39
C LYS A 27 3.27 7.56 11.91
N VAL A 28 4.34 7.09 11.28
CA VAL A 28 4.58 7.28 9.84
C VAL A 28 3.50 6.57 9.02
N ARG A 29 3.15 5.34 9.39
CA ARG A 29 2.08 4.56 8.72
C ARG A 29 0.73 5.26 8.81
N ILE A 30 0.32 5.63 10.02
CA ILE A 30 -0.94 6.38 10.26
C ILE A 30 -0.93 7.69 9.47
N GLY A 31 0.19 8.42 9.45
CA GLY A 31 0.32 9.67 8.70
C GLY A 31 0.15 9.48 7.19
N ARG A 32 0.69 8.40 6.62
CA ARG A 32 0.52 8.08 5.19
C ARG A 32 -0.91 7.65 4.86
N ALA A 33 -1.50 6.77 5.65
CA ALA A 33 -2.89 6.36 5.49
C ALA A 33 -3.83 7.58 5.59
N LYS A 34 -3.65 8.41 6.62
CA LYS A 34 -4.41 9.65 6.79
C LYS A 34 -4.29 10.56 5.57
N LYS A 35 -3.08 10.83 5.09
CA LYS A 35 -2.84 11.67 3.90
C LYS A 35 -3.48 11.10 2.64
N PHE A 36 -3.46 9.76 2.47
CA PHE A 36 -4.12 9.09 1.37
C PHE A 36 -5.64 9.32 1.41
N TYR A 37 -6.28 9.08 2.56
CA TYR A 37 -7.73 9.27 2.72
C TYR A 37 -8.15 10.75 2.73
N GLU A 38 -7.33 11.67 3.26
CA GLU A 38 -7.60 13.11 3.20
C GLU A 38 -7.53 13.63 1.78
N GLY A 39 -6.56 13.19 0.98
CA GLY A 39 -6.51 13.50 -0.45
C GLY A 39 -7.78 13.03 -1.20
N LYS A 40 -8.35 11.90 -0.77
CA LYS A 40 -9.60 11.38 -1.34
C LYS A 40 -10.86 12.15 -0.92
N ARG A 41 -10.85 12.83 0.22
CA ARG A 41 -11.99 13.62 0.72
C ARG A 41 -12.07 15.00 0.06
N THR A 42 -10.93 15.57 -0.34
CA THR A 42 -10.85 16.90 -0.97
C THR A 42 -11.10 16.84 -2.48
N ASP A 43 -10.84 15.68 -3.08
CA ASP A 43 -11.17 15.47 -4.49
C ASP A 43 -12.69 15.28 -4.60
N ALA A 44 -13.37 16.15 -5.34
CA ALA A 44 -14.76 15.91 -5.73
C ALA A 44 -14.85 14.52 -6.38
N PRO A 45 -15.91 13.72 -6.10
CA PRO A 45 -16.10 12.44 -6.74
C PRO A 45 -16.18 12.67 -8.26
N SER A 46 -15.07 12.43 -8.91
CA SER A 46 -14.97 12.48 -10.38
C SER A 46 -14.75 11.05 -10.83
N ASP A 47 -15.77 10.48 -11.45
CA ASP A 47 -15.67 9.18 -12.11
C ASP A 47 -14.74 9.23 -13.33
N ALA A 48 -14.37 10.44 -13.78
CA ALA A 48 -13.48 10.63 -14.91
C ALA A 48 -12.02 10.29 -14.57
N PRO A 49 -11.32 9.56 -15.45
CA PRO A 49 -9.90 9.28 -15.30
C PRO A 49 -9.05 10.56 -15.22
N ARG A 50 -8.09 10.57 -14.28
CA ARG A 50 -7.20 11.71 -14.03
C ARG A 50 -5.75 11.26 -13.86
N ILE A 51 -4.81 12.10 -14.28
CA ILE A 51 -3.38 11.85 -14.07
C ILE A 51 -2.99 12.31 -12.66
N ARG A 52 -2.26 11.45 -11.95
CA ARG A 52 -1.71 11.71 -10.62
C ARG A 52 -0.24 11.32 -10.54
N ASP A 53 0.55 12.11 -9.85
CA ASP A 53 1.92 11.74 -9.50
C ASP A 53 1.89 10.85 -8.25
N LEU A 54 2.30 9.59 -8.40
CA LEU A 54 2.37 8.63 -7.30
C LEU A 54 3.83 8.32 -6.96
N PRO A 55 4.14 8.19 -5.65
CA PRO A 55 5.47 7.80 -5.21
C PRO A 55 5.76 6.34 -5.52
N GLN A 56 7.04 5.98 -5.52
CA GLN A 56 7.44 4.58 -5.56
C GLN A 56 6.86 3.80 -4.37
N ARG A 57 6.35 2.61 -4.65
CA ARG A 57 5.83 1.68 -3.64
C ARG A 57 6.46 0.31 -3.86
N VAL A 58 6.80 -0.35 -2.76
CA VAL A 58 7.18 -1.76 -2.78
C VAL A 58 5.98 -2.55 -2.32
N ILE A 59 5.58 -3.54 -3.09
CA ILE A 59 4.46 -4.43 -2.78
C ILE A 59 4.93 -5.87 -2.67
N LEU A 60 4.33 -6.61 -1.75
CA LEU A 60 4.42 -8.07 -1.69
C LEU A 60 3.18 -8.63 -2.35
N LEU A 61 3.37 -9.44 -3.39
CA LEU A 61 2.28 -10.12 -4.09
C LEU A 61 1.90 -11.39 -3.33
N SER A 62 0.60 -11.63 -3.20
CA SER A 62 0.08 -12.85 -2.58
C SER A 62 0.42 -14.09 -3.42
N ASP A 63 0.76 -15.16 -2.77
CA ASP A 63 0.95 -16.50 -3.37
C ASP A 63 -0.38 -17.22 -3.67
N ALA A 64 -1.47 -16.85 -2.96
CA ALA A 64 -2.74 -17.57 -3.01
C ALA A 64 -3.97 -16.68 -3.30
N LEU A 65 -3.93 -15.38 -2.96
CA LEU A 65 -5.11 -14.51 -3.06
C LEU A 65 -5.10 -13.70 -4.36
N SER A 66 -6.22 -13.72 -5.09
CA SER A 66 -6.40 -12.99 -6.35
C SER A 66 -7.45 -11.88 -6.28
N GLU A 67 -8.42 -11.96 -5.38
CA GLU A 67 -9.54 -11.03 -5.32
C GLU A 67 -9.80 -10.51 -3.90
N PRO A 68 -10.19 -9.23 -3.76
CA PRO A 68 -10.42 -8.56 -2.48
C PRO A 68 -11.83 -8.85 -1.94
N THR A 69 -12.13 -10.11 -1.68
CA THR A 69 -13.37 -10.50 -1.01
C THR A 69 -13.40 -10.02 0.44
N VAL A 70 -14.59 -9.99 1.07
CA VAL A 70 -14.73 -9.66 2.50
C VAL A 70 -13.77 -10.50 3.35
N GLU A 71 -13.73 -11.81 3.10
CA GLU A 71 -12.88 -12.75 3.84
C GLU A 71 -11.39 -12.45 3.64
N ASN A 72 -10.96 -12.22 2.38
CA ASN A 72 -9.57 -11.92 2.06
C ASN A 72 -9.11 -10.59 2.66
N LEU A 73 -9.97 -9.57 2.63
CA LEU A 73 -9.68 -8.28 3.25
C LEU A 73 -9.63 -8.37 4.78
N TRP A 74 -10.52 -9.16 5.38
CA TRP A 74 -10.53 -9.39 6.82
C TRP A 74 -9.28 -10.11 7.31
N ASN A 75 -8.81 -11.10 6.54
CA ASN A 75 -7.62 -11.89 6.86
C ASN A 75 -6.31 -11.33 6.25
N TYR A 76 -6.36 -10.19 5.61
CA TYR A 76 -5.29 -9.59 4.84
C TYR A 76 -3.92 -9.62 5.53
N HIS A 77 -3.79 -9.01 6.70
CA HIS A 77 -2.51 -8.96 7.44
C HIS A 77 -2.04 -10.35 7.87
N ARG A 78 -2.98 -11.19 8.30
CA ARG A 78 -2.67 -12.56 8.72
C ARG A 78 -2.12 -13.38 7.58
N HIS A 79 -2.71 -13.25 6.39
CA HIS A 79 -2.24 -13.95 5.19
C HIS A 79 -0.81 -13.54 4.84
N PHE A 80 -0.52 -12.25 4.68
CA PHE A 80 0.81 -11.80 4.28
C PHE A 80 1.89 -12.08 5.34
N PHE A 81 1.56 -12.01 6.62
CA PHE A 81 2.51 -12.45 7.66
C PHE A 81 2.72 -13.96 7.68
N ALA A 82 1.73 -14.76 7.33
CA ALA A 82 1.90 -16.21 7.16
C ALA A 82 2.79 -16.54 5.96
N GLN A 83 2.58 -15.87 4.83
CA GLN A 83 3.38 -16.03 3.61
C GLN A 83 4.87 -15.74 3.84
N VAL A 84 5.21 -14.64 4.53
CA VAL A 84 6.63 -14.35 4.84
C VAL A 84 7.23 -15.29 5.87
N GLY A 85 6.42 -15.98 6.66
CA GLY A 85 6.81 -16.94 7.69
C GLY A 85 7.38 -16.30 8.97
N GLU A 86 7.34 -17.04 10.06
CA GLU A 86 7.73 -16.55 11.40
C GLU A 86 9.19 -16.08 11.45
N ALA A 87 10.10 -16.76 10.77
CA ALA A 87 11.53 -16.40 10.75
C ALA A 87 11.81 -15.00 10.17
N ARG A 88 10.98 -14.55 9.21
CA ARG A 88 11.14 -13.27 8.51
C ARG A 88 10.13 -12.20 8.96
N LYS A 89 9.13 -12.56 9.74
CA LYS A 89 8.04 -11.69 10.18
C LYS A 89 8.52 -10.35 10.75
N GLY A 90 9.61 -10.36 11.53
CA GLY A 90 10.22 -9.14 12.08
C GLY A 90 10.87 -8.22 11.04
N GLN A 91 11.12 -8.71 9.83
CA GLN A 91 11.77 -7.98 8.74
C GLN A 91 10.77 -7.28 7.82
N PHE A 92 9.49 -7.65 7.90
CA PHE A 92 8.40 -7.06 7.11
C PHE A 92 7.51 -6.17 7.97
N ALA A 93 6.96 -5.14 7.33
CA ALA A 93 5.86 -4.35 7.87
C ALA A 93 5.01 -3.85 6.70
N PHE A 94 3.70 -3.97 6.84
CA PHE A 94 2.73 -3.62 5.80
C PHE A 94 1.93 -2.38 6.18
N GLU A 95 1.47 -1.63 5.19
CA GLU A 95 0.45 -0.59 5.34
C GLU A 95 -0.95 -1.22 5.41
N ASP A 96 -1.91 -0.49 5.96
CA ASP A 96 -3.32 -0.87 5.93
C ASP A 96 -3.93 -0.49 4.56
N LEU A 97 -3.29 -0.93 3.48
CA LEU A 97 -3.66 -0.65 2.11
C LEU A 97 -3.55 -1.94 1.29
N ALA A 98 -4.69 -2.50 0.97
CA ALA A 98 -4.83 -3.69 0.15
C ALA A 98 -5.12 -3.32 -1.30
N GLY A 99 -4.84 -4.25 -2.20
CA GLY A 99 -5.20 -4.10 -3.59
C GLY A 99 -4.93 -5.36 -4.40
N VAL A 100 -5.15 -5.24 -5.70
CA VAL A 100 -4.84 -6.27 -6.69
C VAL A 100 -3.88 -5.68 -7.71
N CYS A 101 -2.85 -6.42 -8.04
CA CYS A 101 -1.95 -6.14 -9.15
C CYS A 101 -2.17 -7.19 -10.22
N GLU A 102 -2.47 -6.73 -11.42
CA GLU A 102 -2.54 -7.56 -12.62
C GLU A 102 -1.31 -7.29 -13.47
N ALA A 103 -0.49 -8.28 -13.65
CA ALA A 103 0.71 -8.24 -14.48
C ALA A 103 0.93 -9.62 -15.12
N GLU A 104 1.45 -9.64 -16.35
CA GLU A 104 1.77 -10.88 -17.06
C GLU A 104 0.58 -11.87 -17.13
N GLY A 105 -0.65 -11.36 -17.26
CA GLY A 105 -1.88 -12.13 -17.30
C GLY A 105 -2.29 -12.77 -15.97
N ARG A 106 -1.64 -12.41 -14.88
CA ARG A 106 -1.96 -12.91 -13.53
C ARG A 106 -2.49 -11.78 -12.65
N ARG A 107 -3.56 -12.08 -11.93
CA ARG A 107 -4.13 -11.21 -10.88
C ARG A 107 -3.72 -11.74 -9.52
N ARG A 108 -3.11 -10.90 -8.70
CA ARG A 108 -2.74 -11.25 -7.32
C ARG A 108 -3.01 -10.09 -6.37
N MET A 109 -3.57 -10.38 -5.20
CA MET A 109 -3.63 -9.38 -4.14
C MET A 109 -2.22 -8.97 -3.71
N PHE A 110 -2.09 -7.78 -3.18
CA PHE A 110 -0.81 -7.28 -2.67
C PHE A 110 -0.96 -6.56 -1.34
N ALA A 111 0.13 -6.54 -0.59
CA ALA A 111 0.36 -5.67 0.57
C ALA A 111 1.44 -4.63 0.24
N VAL A 112 1.20 -3.38 0.60
CA VAL A 112 2.24 -2.34 0.50
C VAL A 112 3.22 -2.48 1.66
N CYS A 113 4.51 -2.64 1.33
CA CYS A 113 5.57 -2.81 2.31
C CYS A 113 6.12 -1.46 2.77
N THR A 114 6.10 -1.19 4.08
CA THR A 114 6.84 -0.08 4.70
C THR A 114 8.24 -0.49 5.16
N ARG A 115 8.41 -1.78 5.37
CA ARG A 115 9.69 -2.44 5.62
C ARG A 115 9.65 -3.81 4.96
N TYR A 116 10.74 -4.21 4.33
CA TYR A 116 10.85 -5.49 3.64
C TYR A 116 12.30 -5.95 3.66
N TYR A 117 12.50 -7.23 3.41
CA TYR A 117 13.81 -7.84 3.23
C TYR A 117 13.90 -8.35 1.78
N ALA A 118 14.93 -7.92 1.09
CA ALA A 118 15.25 -8.39 -0.26
C ALA A 118 16.39 -9.42 -0.20
N PRO A 119 16.45 -10.41 -1.13
CA PRO A 119 15.52 -10.62 -2.22
C PRO A 119 14.33 -11.50 -1.82
N ASP A 120 13.15 -11.17 -2.33
CA ASP A 120 11.97 -12.03 -2.26
C ASP A 120 11.31 -12.02 -3.64
N ASN A 121 11.02 -13.18 -4.21
CA ASN A 121 10.51 -13.33 -5.58
C ASN A 121 9.12 -12.72 -5.77
N ASP A 122 8.36 -12.56 -4.68
CA ASP A 122 7.03 -11.96 -4.72
C ASP A 122 7.03 -10.45 -4.46
N LEU A 123 8.20 -9.86 -4.17
CA LEU A 123 8.33 -8.41 -4.08
C LEU A 123 8.34 -7.79 -5.48
N ARG A 124 7.56 -6.71 -5.63
CA ARG A 124 7.52 -5.89 -6.85
C ARG A 124 7.66 -4.41 -6.49
N ILE A 125 8.32 -3.67 -7.37
CA ILE A 125 8.41 -2.22 -7.26
C ILE A 125 7.39 -1.61 -8.22
N LEU A 126 6.45 -0.86 -7.68
CA LEU A 126 5.63 0.06 -8.45
C LEU A 126 6.40 1.38 -8.52
N PRO A 127 6.91 1.78 -9.68
CA PRO A 127 7.79 2.95 -9.80
C PRO A 127 7.06 4.25 -9.43
N ALA A 128 7.81 5.26 -9.03
CA ALA A 128 7.28 6.61 -8.95
C ALA A 128 7.00 7.13 -10.36
N GLY A 129 5.93 7.91 -10.51
CA GLY A 129 5.62 8.49 -11.81
C GLY A 129 4.18 8.95 -11.95
N LYS A 130 3.83 9.29 -13.18
CA LYS A 130 2.46 9.67 -13.54
C LYS A 130 1.63 8.43 -13.78
N TYR A 131 0.51 8.38 -13.09
CA TYR A 131 -0.46 7.31 -13.22
C TYR A 131 -1.80 7.87 -13.69
N LEU A 132 -2.40 7.24 -14.67
CA LEU A 132 -3.80 7.46 -14.99
C LEU A 132 -4.65 6.69 -13.97
N CYS A 133 -5.48 7.41 -13.21
CA CYS A 133 -6.25 6.87 -12.09
C CYS A 133 -7.73 7.11 -12.31
N ALA A 134 -8.55 6.11 -11.99
CA ALA A 134 -10.01 6.23 -11.98
C ALA A 134 -10.60 5.49 -10.79
N GLU A 135 -11.63 6.06 -10.17
CA GLU A 135 -12.37 5.38 -9.09
C GLU A 135 -13.53 4.57 -9.69
N CYS A 136 -13.83 3.44 -9.08
CA CYS A 136 -14.94 2.59 -9.47
C CYS A 136 -15.51 1.82 -8.29
N THR A 137 -16.73 1.34 -8.46
CA THR A 137 -17.38 0.36 -7.57
C THR A 137 -17.22 -1.04 -8.15
N GLU A 138 -17.64 -2.05 -7.41
CA GLU A 138 -17.69 -3.42 -7.93
C GLU A 138 -18.53 -3.53 -9.22
N ILE A 139 -19.64 -2.78 -9.29
CA ILE A 139 -20.55 -2.78 -10.44
C ILE A 139 -19.91 -2.14 -11.68
N THR A 140 -19.20 -1.02 -11.51
CA THR A 140 -18.63 -0.25 -12.62
C THR A 140 -17.20 -0.68 -12.96
N ARG A 141 -16.63 -1.62 -12.22
CA ARG A 141 -15.22 -2.03 -12.29
C ARG A 141 -14.76 -2.44 -13.70
N ALA A 142 -15.54 -3.29 -14.36
CA ALA A 142 -15.22 -3.77 -15.71
C ALA A 142 -15.26 -2.65 -16.77
N GLU A 143 -16.23 -1.75 -16.65
CA GLU A 143 -16.40 -0.61 -17.56
C GLU A 143 -15.28 0.41 -17.38
N VAL A 144 -15.02 0.84 -16.14
CA VAL A 144 -13.95 1.79 -15.82
C VAL A 144 -12.57 1.23 -16.23
N ARG A 145 -12.35 -0.08 -16.03
CA ARG A 145 -11.12 -0.74 -16.50
C ARG A 145 -10.94 -0.60 -18.02
N ARG A 146 -12.00 -0.88 -18.79
CA ARG A 146 -11.97 -0.77 -20.26
C ARG A 146 -11.69 0.66 -20.71
N GLU A 147 -12.37 1.63 -20.12
CA GLU A 147 -12.18 3.05 -20.42
C GLU A 147 -10.77 3.51 -20.06
N LEU A 148 -10.26 3.13 -18.89
CA LEU A 148 -8.92 3.49 -18.43
C LEU A 148 -7.84 2.97 -19.39
N LEU A 149 -7.95 1.71 -19.81
CA LEU A 149 -7.00 1.10 -20.77
C LEU A 149 -7.10 1.73 -22.15
N ALA A 150 -8.30 2.02 -22.64
CA ALA A 150 -8.49 2.72 -23.92
C ALA A 150 -7.83 4.11 -23.86
N ARG A 151 -8.07 4.86 -22.79
CA ARG A 151 -7.48 6.19 -22.61
C ARG A 151 -5.97 6.14 -22.42
N ALA A 152 -5.42 5.11 -21.77
CA ALA A 152 -3.99 4.88 -21.72
C ALA A 152 -3.41 4.65 -23.12
N ALA A 153 -4.07 3.84 -23.95
CA ALA A 153 -3.66 3.58 -25.32
C ALA A 153 -3.67 4.85 -26.18
N GLU A 154 -4.71 5.69 -26.08
CA GLU A 154 -4.80 6.98 -26.77
C GLU A 154 -3.65 7.94 -26.40
N ASN A 155 -3.11 7.81 -25.19
CA ASN A 155 -1.97 8.57 -24.70
C ASN A 155 -0.60 7.92 -25.01
N GLY A 156 -0.56 6.88 -25.84
CA GLY A 156 0.68 6.23 -26.25
C GLY A 156 1.09 5.01 -25.39
N TYR A 157 0.22 4.53 -24.51
CA TYR A 157 0.49 3.38 -23.62
C TYR A 157 -0.49 2.21 -23.89
N PRO A 158 -0.44 1.57 -25.06
CA PRO A 158 -1.43 0.55 -25.45
C PRO A 158 -1.34 -0.76 -24.66
N ALA A 159 -0.18 -1.04 -24.06
CA ALA A 159 0.05 -2.26 -23.29
C ALA A 159 0.77 -1.91 -21.97
N PRO A 160 0.03 -1.52 -20.92
CA PRO A 160 0.64 -1.22 -19.65
C PRO A 160 1.26 -2.49 -19.05
N GLN A 161 2.45 -2.35 -18.45
CA GLN A 161 3.17 -3.48 -17.82
C GLN A 161 2.38 -4.10 -16.67
N PHE A 162 1.55 -3.31 -16.02
CA PHE A 162 0.68 -3.74 -14.94
C PHE A 162 -0.51 -2.79 -14.78
N LEU A 163 -1.57 -3.30 -14.19
CA LEU A 163 -2.71 -2.53 -13.70
C LEU A 163 -2.83 -2.78 -12.19
N VAL A 164 -2.98 -1.72 -11.43
CA VAL A 164 -3.17 -1.79 -9.97
C VAL A 164 -4.58 -1.35 -9.63
N GLU A 165 -5.25 -2.11 -8.79
CA GLU A 165 -6.54 -1.77 -8.20
C GLU A 165 -6.36 -1.65 -6.68
N VAL A 166 -6.43 -0.44 -6.16
CA VAL A 166 -6.32 -0.18 -4.72
C VAL A 166 -7.69 -0.20 -4.09
N VAL A 167 -7.85 -0.96 -3.01
CA VAL A 167 -9.10 -1.01 -2.23
C VAL A 167 -9.19 0.22 -1.33
N ILE A 168 -10.29 0.97 -1.43
CA ILE A 168 -10.59 2.15 -0.61
C ILE A 168 -11.79 1.83 0.26
N LEU A 169 -11.56 1.67 1.55
CA LEU A 169 -12.63 1.45 2.51
C LEU A 169 -13.47 2.73 2.66
N THR A 170 -14.78 2.61 2.46
CA THR A 170 -15.73 3.72 2.56
C THR A 170 -16.67 3.58 3.77
N GLY A 171 -16.72 2.40 4.36
CA GLY A 171 -17.54 2.08 5.52
C GLY A 171 -17.30 0.67 6.02
N ILE A 172 -18.15 0.18 6.93
CA ILE A 172 -18.08 -1.19 7.42
C ILE A 172 -18.53 -2.12 6.29
N LEU A 173 -17.64 -3.01 5.86
CA LEU A 173 -17.86 -3.94 4.73
C LEU A 173 -18.26 -3.24 3.42
N GLN A 174 -17.87 -1.98 3.27
CA GLN A 174 -18.08 -1.20 2.07
C GLN A 174 -16.76 -0.65 1.57
N TRP A 175 -16.50 -0.81 0.29
CA TRP A 175 -15.33 -0.27 -0.36
C TRP A 175 -15.61 0.05 -1.82
N LYS A 176 -14.73 0.82 -2.38
CA LYS A 176 -14.59 1.07 -3.82
C LYS A 176 -13.14 0.86 -4.22
N TYR A 177 -12.86 0.95 -5.49
CA TYR A 177 -11.52 0.76 -6.01
C TYR A 177 -10.98 2.05 -6.64
N GLU A 178 -9.67 2.22 -6.60
CA GLU A 178 -8.96 3.12 -7.49
C GLU A 178 -8.07 2.29 -8.41
N MET A 179 -8.39 2.31 -9.69
CA MET A 179 -7.54 1.72 -10.72
C MET A 179 -6.42 2.67 -11.09
N GLN A 180 -5.23 2.14 -11.32
CA GLN A 180 -4.02 2.90 -11.60
C GLN A 180 -3.24 2.23 -12.73
N VAL A 181 -2.96 2.99 -13.80
CA VAL A 181 -2.11 2.58 -14.93
C VAL A 181 -0.93 3.53 -15.01
N LEU A 182 0.28 2.99 -15.01
CA LEU A 182 1.50 3.79 -15.13
C LEU A 182 1.61 4.38 -16.53
N MET A 183 1.88 5.70 -16.60
CA MET A 183 2.01 6.51 -17.81
C MET A 183 3.47 6.98 -18.02
N ASN A 184 4.44 6.21 -17.58
CA ASN A 184 5.84 6.52 -17.88
C ASN A 184 6.24 5.83 -19.18
N GLU A 185 7.06 6.50 -19.97
CA GLU A 185 7.76 5.85 -21.05
C GLU A 185 8.54 4.66 -20.48
N CYS A 186 8.32 3.47 -21.02
CA CYS A 186 9.20 2.35 -20.76
C CYS A 186 10.59 2.80 -21.25
N PRO A 187 11.64 2.86 -20.41
CA PRO A 187 12.95 2.99 -20.97
C PRO A 187 13.11 1.79 -21.91
N ALA A 188 13.15 2.09 -23.23
CA ALA A 188 13.46 1.08 -24.22
C ALA A 188 14.66 0.31 -23.67
N SER A 189 14.55 -1.01 -23.59
CA SER A 189 15.59 -1.90 -23.14
C SER A 189 16.84 -1.65 -23.99
N SER A 190 17.63 -0.67 -23.63
CA SER A 190 19.00 -0.53 -24.08
C SER A 190 19.78 -1.63 -23.34
N GLY A 191 19.57 -2.86 -23.85
CA GLY A 191 20.53 -3.91 -23.64
C GLY A 191 21.82 -3.44 -24.28
N GLU A 192 22.84 -3.54 -23.54
CA GLU A 192 24.16 -4.03 -23.87
C GLU A 192 25.06 -3.62 -22.72
N ILE A 193 25.17 -4.51 -21.76
CA ILE A 193 26.33 -4.53 -20.89
C ILE A 193 27.46 -5.04 -21.79
N SER A 194 28.23 -4.13 -22.37
CA SER A 194 29.56 -4.46 -22.90
C SER A 194 30.47 -4.81 -21.74
N LEU A 195 31.06 -5.97 -21.84
CA LEU A 195 32.10 -6.55 -20.99
C LEU A 195 33.33 -5.66 -20.88
#